data_1a1b084ac0ee34c5ed22fb1b10e903ff
#
_entry.id   1a1b084ac0ee34c5ed22fb1b10e903ff
#
_cell.length_a   1.000
_cell.length_b   1.000
_cell.length_c   1.000
_cell.angle_alpha   90.00
_cell.angle_beta   90.00
_cell.angle_gamma   90.00
#
_symmetry.space_group_name_H-M   'P 1'
#
loop_
_entity.id
_entity.type
_entity.pdbx_description
1 polymer ?
#
loop_
_entity_poly.entity_id
_entity_poly.type
_entity_poly.pdbx_seq_one_letter_code
_entity_poly.pdbx_strand_id
1 'polypeptide(L)'
;MISELFLAAILSTSFSVRSPNDDTKPLDFEYMVKAEKTDGDFTWSFKKDWERELGEKYEDNTWNIAQKSRILYMGIDYVNKESKGIKYTTYNLGLHHKSGLKAGLSVKEQEPLLSVGFNKKFKKYWLEYNFSMSAKTDFEDNNIFNIKSEVKRHIGKYNIFGLYKHEYYNNKEDFQFKVGVGIKL
;
A
#
# COMPACT_ATOMS: atom_id res chain seq x y z
N MET A 1 -21.14 -10.79 17.82
CA MET A 1 -21.08 -10.00 16.55
C MET A 1 -19.69 -9.45 16.24
N ILE A 2 -19.02 -8.67 17.11
CA ILE A 2 -17.66 -8.16 16.82
C ILE A 2 -16.63 -9.29 16.81
N SER A 3 -16.73 -10.30 17.67
CA SER A 3 -15.84 -11.45 17.71
C SER A 3 -15.91 -12.33 16.46
N GLU A 4 -17.06 -12.46 15.83
CA GLU A 4 -17.21 -13.23 14.59
C GLU A 4 -16.64 -12.51 13.37
N LEU A 5 -16.61 -11.17 13.37
CA LEU A 5 -15.96 -10.37 12.36
C LEU A 5 -14.44 -10.61 12.29
N PHE A 6 -13.80 -10.90 13.41
CA PHE A 6 -12.36 -11.17 13.47
C PHE A 6 -11.99 -12.63 13.16
N LEU A 7 -12.86 -13.59 13.41
CA LEU A 7 -12.57 -15.03 13.25
C LEU A 7 -12.31 -15.48 11.80
N ALA A 8 -12.72 -14.71 10.81
CA ALA A 8 -12.53 -15.03 9.39
C ALA A 8 -11.61 -14.03 8.65
N ALA A 9 -10.84 -13.22 9.38
CA ALA A 9 -9.88 -12.32 8.76
C ALA A 9 -8.63 -13.08 8.32
N ILE A 10 -8.10 -12.73 7.14
CA ILE A 10 -6.79 -13.21 6.70
C ILE A 10 -5.73 -12.43 7.46
N LEU A 11 -5.00 -13.11 8.32
CA LEU A 11 -3.84 -12.55 8.99
C LEU A 11 -2.60 -12.82 8.15
N SER A 12 -1.82 -11.80 7.88
CA SER A 12 -0.53 -11.93 7.19
C SER A 12 0.53 -11.09 7.87
N THR A 13 1.75 -11.58 7.82
CA THR A 13 2.92 -10.85 8.29
C THR A 13 3.99 -10.88 7.22
N SER A 14 4.81 -9.84 7.17
CA SER A 14 5.98 -9.79 6.29
C SER A 14 7.12 -9.07 6.95
N PHE A 15 8.32 -9.46 6.57
CA PHE A 15 9.57 -8.78 6.87
C PHE A 15 10.23 -8.40 5.56
N SER A 16 10.74 -7.19 5.47
CA SER A 16 11.44 -6.71 4.29
C SER A 16 12.65 -5.85 4.64
N VAL A 17 13.57 -5.79 3.72
CA VAL A 17 14.74 -4.92 3.77
C VAL A 17 14.61 -3.94 2.61
N ARG A 18 14.84 -2.66 2.87
CA ARG A 18 14.80 -1.59 1.89
C ARG A 18 16.20 -0.99 1.73
N SER A 19 16.61 -0.83 0.48
CA SER A 19 17.80 -0.01 0.17
C SER A 19 17.40 1.47 0.21
N PRO A 20 18.08 2.32 0.96
CA PRO A 20 17.88 3.75 0.90
C PRO A 20 18.42 4.31 -0.43
N ASN A 21 17.95 5.51 -0.81
CA ASN A 21 18.44 6.20 -2.02
C ASN A 21 19.86 6.73 -1.90
N ASP A 22 20.40 6.74 -0.72
CA ASP A 22 21.72 7.25 -0.38
C ASP A 22 22.59 6.08 0.07
N ASP A 23 23.59 5.72 -0.73
CA ASP A 23 24.49 4.59 -0.48
C ASP A 23 25.30 4.72 0.82
N THR A 24 25.34 5.92 1.41
CA THR A 24 26.01 6.16 2.69
C THR A 24 25.14 5.80 3.90
N LYS A 25 23.85 5.52 3.68
CA LYS A 25 22.90 5.21 4.75
C LYS A 25 22.76 3.70 4.96
N PRO A 26 22.50 3.26 6.21
CA PRO A 26 22.28 1.85 6.49
C PRO A 26 20.99 1.35 5.83
N LEU A 27 20.91 0.04 5.63
CA LEU A 27 19.70 -0.62 5.19
C LEU A 27 18.56 -0.44 6.20
N ASP A 28 17.37 -0.15 5.69
CA ASP A 28 16.17 -0.04 6.51
C ASP A 28 15.46 -1.38 6.60
N PHE A 29 14.88 -1.65 7.77
CA PHE A 29 14.12 -2.86 8.04
C PHE A 29 12.67 -2.50 8.29
N GLU A 30 11.77 -3.25 7.69
CA GLU A 30 10.33 -3.10 7.89
C GLU A 30 9.74 -4.46 8.31
N TYR A 31 8.98 -4.45 9.38
CA TYR A 31 8.14 -5.56 9.78
C TYR A 31 6.68 -5.11 9.73
N MET A 32 5.82 -5.90 9.11
CA MET A 32 4.43 -5.57 8.93
C MET A 32 3.53 -6.71 9.38
N VAL A 33 2.45 -6.36 10.06
CA VAL A 33 1.30 -7.24 10.31
C VAL A 33 0.07 -6.63 9.66
N LYS A 34 -0.67 -7.42 8.90
CA LYS A 34 -1.92 -7.01 8.26
C LYS A 34 -3.02 -8.02 8.59
N ALA A 35 -4.16 -7.53 9.01
CA ALA A 35 -5.41 -8.27 9.05
C ALA A 35 -6.36 -7.70 7.99
N GLU A 36 -6.98 -8.57 7.20
CA GLU A 36 -7.91 -8.18 6.14
C GLU A 36 -9.07 -9.15 6.06
N LYS A 37 -10.28 -8.62 5.91
CA LYS A 37 -11.47 -9.40 5.60
C LYS A 37 -12.23 -8.75 4.46
N THR A 38 -12.65 -9.57 3.51
CA THR A 38 -13.54 -9.16 2.43
C THR A 38 -14.83 -9.96 2.54
N ASP A 39 -15.95 -9.27 2.51
CA ASP A 39 -17.30 -9.83 2.49
C ASP A 39 -18.07 -9.17 1.33
N GLY A 40 -18.30 -9.94 0.27
CA GLY A 40 -18.84 -9.41 -0.98
C GLY A 40 -17.99 -8.27 -1.53
N ASP A 41 -18.59 -7.11 -1.68
CA ASP A 41 -17.95 -5.90 -2.18
C ASP A 41 -17.30 -5.05 -1.07
N PHE A 42 -17.41 -5.48 0.18
CA PHE A 42 -16.90 -4.74 1.33
C PHE A 42 -15.61 -5.33 1.85
N THR A 43 -14.61 -4.50 2.03
CA THR A 43 -13.31 -4.88 2.60
C THR A 43 -12.96 -3.95 3.75
N TRP A 44 -12.52 -4.51 4.86
CA TRP A 44 -11.83 -3.77 5.88
C TRP A 44 -10.41 -4.35 6.07
N SER A 45 -9.49 -3.51 6.43
CA SER A 45 -8.16 -3.95 6.78
C SER A 45 -7.56 -3.08 7.89
N PHE A 46 -6.73 -3.73 8.67
CA PHE A 46 -5.83 -3.09 9.62
C PHE A 46 -4.41 -3.48 9.27
N LYS A 47 -3.51 -2.53 9.26
CA LYS A 47 -2.09 -2.72 9.00
C LYS A 47 -1.31 -2.01 10.09
N LYS A 48 -0.36 -2.70 10.69
CA LYS A 48 0.63 -2.12 11.56
C LYS A 48 2.01 -2.37 11.00
N ASP A 49 2.76 -1.30 10.83
CA ASP A 49 4.14 -1.31 10.35
C ASP A 49 5.07 -0.89 11.47
N TRP A 50 6.17 -1.61 11.60
CA TRP A 50 7.34 -1.20 12.37
C TRP A 50 8.48 -1.01 11.37
N GLU A 51 8.97 0.19 11.29
CA GLU A 51 10.04 0.56 10.39
C GLU A 51 11.23 1.07 11.20
N ARG A 52 12.43 0.67 10.81
CA ARG A 52 13.66 1.22 11.34
C ARG A 52 14.38 1.93 10.21
N GLU A 53 14.28 3.25 10.20
CA GLU A 53 14.88 4.11 9.21
C GLU A 53 16.00 4.93 9.87
N LEU A 54 17.22 4.88 9.29
CA LEU A 54 18.37 5.66 9.77
C LEU A 54 18.71 5.49 11.26
N GLY A 55 18.36 4.33 11.85
CA GLY A 55 18.56 4.08 13.28
C GLY A 55 17.38 4.50 14.17
N GLU A 56 16.44 5.26 13.66
CA GLU A 56 15.20 5.60 14.36
C GLU A 56 14.15 4.52 14.15
N LYS A 57 13.31 4.33 15.15
CA LYS A 57 12.20 3.38 15.09
C LYS A 57 10.92 4.13 14.79
N TYR A 58 10.17 3.66 13.81
CA TYR A 58 8.86 4.19 13.45
C TYR A 58 7.80 3.12 13.65
N GLU A 59 6.65 3.53 14.16
CA GLU A 59 5.45 2.70 14.24
C GLU A 59 4.31 3.42 13.54
N ASP A 60 3.76 2.77 12.51
CA ASP A 60 2.66 3.29 11.73
C ASP A 60 1.45 2.37 11.84
N ASN A 61 0.29 2.94 12.12
CA ASN A 61 -0.98 2.23 12.13
C ASN A 61 -1.85 2.75 10.99
N THR A 62 -2.35 1.86 10.15
CA THR A 62 -3.26 2.20 9.07
C THR A 62 -4.53 1.37 9.18
N TRP A 63 -5.67 2.04 9.22
CA TRP A 63 -6.99 1.45 9.13
C TRP A 63 -7.61 1.79 7.79
N ASN A 64 -8.17 0.81 7.12
CA ASN A 64 -8.87 0.98 5.87
C ASN A 64 -10.24 0.32 5.93
N ILE A 65 -11.23 1.04 5.47
CA ILE A 65 -12.57 0.50 5.18
C ILE A 65 -12.89 0.88 3.75
N ALA A 66 -13.20 -0.10 2.93
CA ALA A 66 -13.48 0.12 1.52
C ALA A 66 -14.68 -0.69 1.04
N GLN A 67 -15.46 -0.10 0.16
CA GLN A 67 -16.45 -0.77 -0.65
C GLN A 67 -16.02 -0.73 -2.11
N LYS A 68 -16.04 -1.87 -2.78
CA LYS A 68 -15.62 -2.01 -4.15
C LYS A 68 -16.66 -2.81 -4.93
N SER A 69 -17.31 -2.18 -5.88
CA SER A 69 -18.14 -2.83 -6.88
C SER A 69 -17.37 -3.08 -8.18
N ARG A 70 -18.05 -3.46 -9.27
CA ARG A 70 -17.41 -3.68 -10.58
C ARG A 70 -16.72 -2.44 -11.13
N ILE A 71 -17.21 -1.26 -10.83
CA ILE A 71 -16.76 0.02 -11.40
C ILE A 71 -16.40 1.03 -10.33
N LEU A 72 -17.05 1.00 -9.18
CA LEU A 72 -16.91 2.00 -8.13
C LEU A 72 -16.04 1.48 -6.98
N TYR A 73 -15.18 2.35 -6.48
CA TYR A 73 -14.43 2.19 -5.25
C TYR A 73 -14.72 3.38 -4.34
N MET A 74 -15.07 3.11 -3.11
CA MET A 74 -15.14 4.10 -2.04
C MET A 74 -14.37 3.58 -0.84
N GLY A 75 -13.63 4.44 -0.18
CA GLY A 75 -12.86 4.01 0.98
C GLY A 75 -12.49 5.14 1.90
N ILE A 76 -12.21 4.79 3.13
CA ILE A 76 -11.69 5.68 4.17
C ILE A 76 -10.42 5.03 4.70
N ASP A 77 -9.32 5.76 4.65
CA ASP A 77 -8.05 5.39 5.25
C ASP A 77 -7.78 6.31 6.45
N TYR A 78 -7.56 5.72 7.61
CA TYR A 78 -7.04 6.43 8.76
C TYR A 78 -5.60 6.00 9.00
N VAL A 79 -4.70 6.95 9.03
CA VAL A 79 -3.27 6.73 9.26
C VAL A 79 -2.84 7.45 10.52
N ASN A 80 -2.16 6.75 11.40
CA ASN A 80 -1.52 7.29 12.59
C ASN A 80 -0.03 6.91 12.55
N LYS A 81 0.82 7.91 12.34
CA LYS A 81 2.29 7.79 12.40
C LYS A 81 2.76 8.30 13.75
N GLU A 82 2.75 7.42 14.75
CA GLU A 82 2.99 7.77 16.15
C GLU A 82 4.34 8.48 16.36
N SER A 83 5.38 7.98 15.71
CA SER A 83 6.74 8.54 15.80
C SER A 83 6.87 9.98 15.28
N LYS A 84 6.04 10.35 14.30
CA LYS A 84 6.04 11.67 13.67
C LYS A 84 4.94 12.58 14.22
N GLY A 85 4.11 12.08 15.13
CA GLY A 85 2.94 12.81 15.63
C GLY A 85 1.88 13.13 14.56
N ILE A 86 1.96 12.45 13.39
CA ILE A 86 1.11 12.74 12.26
C ILE A 86 -0.10 11.79 12.27
N LYS A 87 -1.30 12.38 12.26
CA LYS A 87 -2.56 11.66 12.13
C LYS A 87 -3.37 12.30 11.02
N TYR A 88 -3.91 11.48 10.12
CA TYR A 88 -4.79 11.99 9.08
C TYR A 88 -5.80 10.94 8.62
N THR A 89 -6.91 11.44 8.07
CA THR A 89 -7.94 10.65 7.41
C THR A 89 -7.97 11.01 5.94
N THR A 90 -8.01 10.00 5.08
CA THR A 90 -8.17 10.17 3.65
C THR A 90 -9.48 9.54 3.21
N TYR A 91 -10.33 10.31 2.56
CA TYR A 91 -11.54 9.83 1.91
C TYR A 91 -11.24 9.59 0.43
N ASN A 92 -11.59 8.41 -0.05
CA ASN A 92 -11.29 7.99 -1.41
C ASN A 92 -12.59 7.67 -2.14
N LEU A 93 -12.73 8.24 -3.33
CA LEU A 93 -13.79 7.90 -4.28
C LEU A 93 -13.14 7.65 -5.64
N GLY A 94 -13.43 6.54 -6.26
CA GLY A 94 -12.80 6.23 -7.53
C GLY A 94 -13.60 5.30 -8.41
N LEU A 95 -13.23 5.33 -9.68
CA LEU A 95 -13.70 4.40 -10.69
C LEU A 95 -12.56 3.46 -11.06
N HIS A 96 -12.91 2.22 -11.33
CA HIS A 96 -11.95 1.25 -11.82
C HIS A 96 -12.55 0.39 -12.94
N HIS A 97 -11.72 0.04 -13.90
CA HIS A 97 -12.11 -0.80 -15.02
C HIS A 97 -11.38 -2.14 -14.98
N LYS A 98 -11.98 -3.19 -15.55
CA LYS A 98 -11.39 -4.55 -15.61
C LYS A 98 -10.04 -4.60 -16.32
N SER A 99 -9.72 -3.65 -17.19
CA SER A 99 -8.42 -3.53 -17.82
C SER A 99 -7.29 -3.16 -16.85
N GLY A 100 -7.62 -2.65 -15.65
CA GLY A 100 -6.68 -2.13 -14.66
C GLY A 100 -6.65 -0.61 -14.57
N LEU A 101 -7.33 0.11 -15.46
CA LEU A 101 -7.44 1.57 -15.40
C LEU A 101 -8.22 1.99 -14.17
N LYS A 102 -7.77 3.07 -13.54
CA LYS A 102 -8.37 3.69 -12.35
C LYS A 102 -8.35 5.20 -12.51
N ALA A 103 -9.39 5.84 -12.01
CA ALA A 103 -9.44 7.28 -11.80
C ALA A 103 -10.11 7.55 -10.47
N GLY A 104 -9.66 8.53 -9.72
CA GLY A 104 -10.24 8.77 -8.40
C GLY A 104 -9.92 10.14 -7.84
N LEU A 105 -10.73 10.53 -6.87
CA LEU A 105 -10.55 11.69 -6.03
C LEU A 105 -10.26 11.20 -4.61
N SER A 106 -9.21 11.71 -4.03
CA SER A 106 -8.88 11.53 -2.61
C SER A 106 -8.92 12.89 -1.93
N VAL A 107 -9.47 12.96 -0.74
CA VAL A 107 -9.43 14.17 0.10
C VAL A 107 -8.71 13.82 1.38
N LYS A 108 -7.58 14.45 1.59
CA LYS A 108 -6.75 14.33 2.79
C LYS A 108 -6.66 15.70 3.45
N GLU A 109 -7.12 15.80 4.72
CA GLU A 109 -7.03 17.06 5.51
C GLU A 109 -7.58 18.29 4.77
N GLN A 110 -8.66 18.12 4.00
CA GLN A 110 -9.30 19.14 3.15
C GLN A 110 -8.58 19.41 1.82
N GLU A 111 -7.45 18.78 1.54
CA GLU A 111 -6.74 18.90 0.27
C GLU A 111 -7.24 17.83 -0.72
N PRO A 112 -7.87 18.21 -1.83
CA PRO A 112 -8.30 17.28 -2.86
C PRO A 112 -7.12 16.87 -3.74
N LEU A 113 -7.03 15.57 -4.01
CA LEU A 113 -6.04 14.99 -4.92
C LEU A 113 -6.78 14.20 -6.01
N LEU A 114 -6.68 14.63 -7.24
CA LEU A 114 -7.12 13.84 -8.38
C LEU A 114 -6.06 12.79 -8.73
N SER A 115 -6.49 11.58 -8.99
CA SER A 115 -5.60 10.48 -9.36
C SER A 115 -6.08 9.77 -10.61
N VAL A 116 -5.13 9.42 -11.47
CA VAL A 116 -5.34 8.47 -12.56
C VAL A 116 -4.27 7.40 -12.45
N GLY A 117 -4.60 6.18 -12.82
CA GLY A 117 -3.62 5.11 -12.70
C GLY A 117 -4.01 3.84 -13.45
N PHE A 118 -3.05 2.95 -13.46
CA PHE A 118 -3.18 1.63 -14.04
C PHE A 118 -2.62 0.61 -13.05
N ASN A 119 -3.33 -0.50 -12.91
CA ASN A 119 -2.84 -1.63 -12.13
C ASN A 119 -3.16 -2.92 -12.87
N LYS A 120 -2.16 -3.74 -13.07
CA LYS A 120 -2.32 -5.05 -13.69
C LYS A 120 -1.62 -6.11 -12.87
N LYS A 121 -2.37 -7.16 -12.56
CA LYS A 121 -1.89 -8.32 -11.84
C LYS A 121 -1.88 -9.52 -12.78
N PHE A 122 -0.73 -10.20 -12.84
CA PHE A 122 -0.56 -11.43 -13.56
C PHE A 122 -0.23 -12.53 -12.54
N LYS A 123 -0.89 -13.66 -12.66
CA LYS A 123 -0.63 -14.80 -11.82
C LYS A 123 -0.50 -16.04 -12.70
N LYS A 124 0.62 -16.72 -12.56
CA LYS A 124 0.86 -17.99 -13.26
C LYS A 124 1.50 -18.97 -12.29
N TYR A 125 0.79 -20.06 -11.99
CA TYR A 125 1.25 -21.08 -11.04
C TYR A 125 1.66 -20.47 -9.68
N TRP A 126 2.93 -20.56 -9.36
CA TRP A 126 3.55 -20.11 -8.11
C TRP A 126 4.10 -18.67 -8.18
N LEU A 127 4.02 -18.00 -9.34
CA LEU A 127 4.52 -16.66 -9.56
C LEU A 127 3.36 -15.67 -9.70
N GLU A 128 3.44 -14.57 -9.00
CA GLU A 128 2.56 -13.43 -9.10
C GLU A 128 3.39 -12.20 -9.43
N TYR A 129 2.99 -11.47 -10.45
CA TYR A 129 3.56 -10.18 -10.83
C TYR A 129 2.47 -9.11 -10.77
N ASN A 130 2.75 -8.04 -10.07
CA ASN A 130 1.87 -6.90 -9.95
C ASN A 130 2.59 -5.65 -10.42
N PHE A 131 2.05 -4.99 -11.42
CA PHE A 131 2.55 -3.73 -11.95
C PHE A 131 1.50 -2.65 -11.75
N SER A 132 1.91 -1.50 -11.25
CA SER A 132 1.04 -0.34 -11.13
C SER A 132 1.80 0.94 -11.45
N MET A 133 1.08 1.87 -12.03
CA MET A 133 1.51 3.24 -12.24
C MET A 133 0.36 4.18 -11.88
N SER A 134 0.67 5.34 -11.35
CA SER A 134 -0.33 6.35 -11.03
C SER A 134 0.26 7.74 -11.07
N ALA A 135 -0.56 8.68 -11.50
CA ALA A 135 -0.30 10.11 -11.39
C ALA A 135 -1.35 10.72 -10.46
N LYS A 136 -0.94 11.64 -9.62
CA LYS A 136 -1.81 12.41 -8.71
C LYS A 136 -1.47 13.87 -8.81
N THR A 137 -2.47 14.73 -8.71
CA THR A 137 -2.30 16.18 -8.71
C THR A 137 -3.34 16.84 -7.81
N ASP A 138 -2.97 17.92 -7.17
CA ASP A 138 -3.88 18.85 -6.47
C ASP A 138 -4.28 20.06 -7.34
N PHE A 139 -3.85 20.07 -8.60
CA PHE A 139 -3.99 21.17 -9.57
C PHE A 139 -3.21 22.43 -9.23
N GLU A 140 -2.39 22.41 -8.19
CA GLU A 140 -1.47 23.48 -7.83
C GLU A 140 -0.03 23.01 -8.12
N ASP A 141 0.76 22.80 -7.09
CA ASP A 141 2.16 22.46 -7.26
C ASP A 141 2.50 21.00 -6.96
N ASN A 142 1.55 20.23 -6.40
CA ASN A 142 1.81 18.86 -6.00
C ASN A 142 1.47 17.85 -7.08
N ASN A 143 2.47 17.51 -7.88
CA ASN A 143 2.36 16.46 -8.88
C ASN A 143 3.18 15.25 -8.45
N ILE A 144 2.51 14.13 -8.27
CA ILE A 144 3.13 12.87 -7.84
C ILE A 144 2.95 11.84 -8.95
N PHE A 145 4.04 11.27 -9.41
CA PHE A 145 4.02 10.13 -10.31
C PHE A 145 4.68 8.94 -9.64
N ASN A 146 4.00 7.80 -9.68
CA ASN A 146 4.47 6.56 -9.07
C ASN A 146 4.47 5.42 -10.06
N ILE A 147 5.57 4.66 -10.08
CA ILE A 147 5.65 3.34 -10.71
C ILE A 147 5.98 2.33 -9.61
N LYS A 148 5.27 1.23 -9.58
CA LYS A 148 5.50 0.12 -8.67
C LYS A 148 5.47 -1.19 -9.42
N SER A 149 6.48 -2.02 -9.19
CA SER A 149 6.60 -3.36 -9.73
C SER A 149 6.88 -4.33 -8.58
N GLU A 150 6.06 -5.34 -8.43
CA GLU A 150 6.20 -6.36 -7.40
C GLU A 150 6.19 -7.74 -8.03
N VAL A 151 7.17 -8.55 -7.69
CA VAL A 151 7.22 -9.98 -8.02
C VAL A 151 7.10 -10.76 -6.73
N LYS A 152 6.23 -11.76 -6.72
CA LYS A 152 5.98 -12.60 -5.56
C LYS A 152 5.98 -14.07 -5.96
N ARG A 153 6.80 -14.87 -5.29
CA ARG A 153 6.83 -16.33 -5.41
C ARG A 153 6.16 -16.94 -4.21
N HIS A 154 5.14 -17.76 -4.47
CA HIS A 154 4.41 -18.50 -3.43
C HIS A 154 5.01 -19.91 -3.24
N ILE A 155 5.24 -20.29 -1.98
CA ILE A 155 5.76 -21.58 -1.56
C ILE A 155 4.91 -22.04 -0.37
N GLY A 156 3.82 -22.79 -0.66
CA GLY A 156 2.84 -23.13 0.36
C GLY A 156 2.21 -21.88 0.99
N LYS A 157 2.27 -21.75 2.32
CA LYS A 157 1.79 -20.58 3.05
C LYS A 157 2.79 -19.41 3.07
N TYR A 158 4.00 -19.63 2.62
CA TYR A 158 5.05 -18.63 2.57
C TYR A 158 5.06 -17.91 1.22
N ASN A 159 5.61 -16.72 1.19
CA ASN A 159 5.96 -16.04 -0.05
C ASN A 159 7.29 -15.31 0.10
N ILE A 160 8.03 -15.23 -1.00
CA ILE A 160 9.21 -14.39 -1.13
C ILE A 160 8.81 -13.32 -2.14
N PHE A 161 9.13 -12.06 -1.86
CA PHE A 161 8.78 -10.97 -2.77
C PHE A 161 9.95 -10.01 -2.98
N GLY A 162 9.97 -9.42 -4.17
CA GLY A 162 10.76 -8.26 -4.52
C GLY A 162 9.84 -7.14 -4.96
N LEU A 163 10.09 -5.94 -4.49
CA LEU A 163 9.34 -4.74 -4.80
C LEU A 163 10.29 -3.66 -5.27
N TYR A 164 10.00 -3.09 -6.41
CA TYR A 164 10.57 -1.84 -6.89
C TYR A 164 9.49 -0.76 -6.87
N LYS A 165 9.78 0.40 -6.31
CA LYS A 165 8.96 1.60 -6.34
C LYS A 165 9.82 2.76 -6.80
N HIS A 166 9.31 3.52 -7.75
CA HIS A 166 9.86 4.80 -8.17
C HIS A 166 8.76 5.86 -7.98
N GLU A 167 9.07 6.88 -7.25
CA GLU A 167 8.20 8.02 -7.00
C GLU A 167 8.88 9.30 -7.45
N TYR A 168 8.18 10.06 -8.25
CA TYR A 168 8.58 11.38 -8.68
C TYR A 168 7.62 12.39 -8.06
N TYR A 169 8.16 13.33 -7.30
CA TYR A 169 7.39 14.34 -6.58
C TYR A 169 8.09 15.69 -6.71
N ASN A 170 7.44 16.67 -7.35
CA ASN A 170 7.91 18.08 -7.44
C ASN A 170 9.40 18.18 -7.79
N ASN A 171 9.83 17.54 -8.88
CA ASN A 171 11.22 17.48 -9.35
C ASN A 171 12.21 16.74 -8.42
N LYS A 172 11.70 15.98 -7.47
CA LYS A 172 12.50 15.04 -6.66
C LYS A 172 12.16 13.61 -7.04
N GLU A 173 13.16 12.77 -7.07
CA GLU A 173 13.00 11.34 -7.34
C GLU A 173 13.30 10.54 -6.08
N ASP A 174 12.48 9.55 -5.83
CA ASP A 174 12.67 8.57 -4.76
C ASP A 174 12.57 7.15 -5.33
N PHE A 175 13.62 6.36 -5.11
CA PHE A 175 13.67 4.96 -5.51
C PHE A 175 13.68 4.07 -4.27
N GLN A 176 12.83 3.07 -4.28
CA GLN A 176 12.82 2.06 -3.24
C GLN A 176 12.92 0.67 -3.85
N PHE A 177 13.84 -0.12 -3.34
CA PHE A 177 13.89 -1.54 -3.61
C PHE A 177 13.72 -2.29 -2.29
N LYS A 178 12.75 -3.21 -2.25
CA LYS A 178 12.49 -4.05 -1.08
C LYS A 178 12.55 -5.51 -1.47
N VAL A 179 13.16 -6.33 -0.62
CA VAL A 179 13.10 -7.79 -0.69
C VAL A 179 12.58 -8.28 0.65
N GLY A 180 11.70 -9.26 0.62
CA GLY A 180 11.13 -9.73 1.87
C GLY A 180 10.51 -11.10 1.77
N VAL A 181 10.12 -11.58 2.93
CA VAL A 181 9.38 -12.83 3.11
C VAL A 181 8.08 -12.53 3.83
N GLY A 182 7.06 -13.27 3.51
CA GLY A 182 5.77 -13.17 4.18
C GLY A 182 5.17 -14.54 4.43
N ILE A 183 4.28 -14.60 5.38
CA ILE A 183 3.48 -15.77 5.70
C ILE A 183 2.00 -15.38 5.76
N LYS A 184 1.15 -16.23 5.23
CA LYS A 184 -0.29 -16.14 5.37
C LYS A 184 -0.71 -17.17 6.41
N LEU A 185 -1.24 -16.69 7.52
CA LEU A 185 -1.72 -17.48 8.64
C LEU A 185 -3.17 -17.86 8.49
#